data_c815bd72ea32f41466b6f2dae3c5572f
#
_entry.id   c815bd72ea32f41466b6f2dae3c5572f
#
_cell.length_a   1.000
_cell.length_b   1.000
_cell.length_c   1.000
_cell.angle_alpha   90.00
_cell.angle_beta   90.00
_cell.angle_gamma   90.00
#
_symmetry.space_group_name_H-M   'P 1'
#
loop_
_entity.id
_entity.type
_entity.pdbx_description
1 polymer ?
#
loop_
_entity_poly.entity_id
_entity_poly.type
_entity_poly.pdbx_seq_one_letter_code
_entity_poly.pdbx_strand_id
1 'polypeptide(L)'
;MSRLTTLTSLLLIAAAAISAEPAKQVQNPSSLQARQSPEWLTRGVMYQVWLRGFTPEGTLRAATKRLPSVAELGANIIYLCPVQLQDADMRQEFWSKRQKASGTNNPRNPYRIKDYNRVDPECGSEADLRAFITTAHKLGMRVLMDLVYFHCGPTSVLIKHPEFFKRDASGKISTGHWNFPVFDFDNRGLREYFWANMTHWVKDFDVDGFRCDVSDSVPLDFWEEARTRLEPLRPDLVILAEGQRKEDQIKAFDINYNFTWLRSVQAVFTRGLPASSLRVLWQKMRDERPRGARFIRYTENHDIVNDLLRAEVVLGERGAAAMDAVHFTLDGVPLLYNGQEIGDTSLQSIYACWPVRWEASCLPKAKAKFAVHQKLCQLRRTESALANGEVVWLDNDQPDAALSFLRRAGSEEIVTVASLSNRKLKVQVELPGKFNPLIFDGAKPSASAGKFTLDLDACGYFVGKKQ
;
A
#
# COMPACT_ATOMS: atom_id res chain seq x y z
N MET A 1 14.79 -46.86 -82.14
CA MET A 1 14.95 -47.40 -80.78
C MET A 1 15.77 -46.41 -79.99
N SER A 2 15.10 -45.50 -79.27
CA SER A 2 15.72 -44.38 -78.57
C SER A 2 15.65 -44.68 -77.07
N ARG A 3 16.78 -44.60 -76.38
CA ARG A 3 16.86 -44.71 -74.92
C ARG A 3 16.84 -43.28 -74.32
N LEU A 4 15.79 -42.96 -73.60
CA LEU A 4 15.72 -41.78 -72.73
C LEU A 4 16.51 -42.09 -71.48
N THR A 5 17.47 -41.27 -71.16
CA THR A 5 18.13 -41.21 -69.81
C THR A 5 17.57 -40.09 -69.03
N THR A 6 16.92 -40.41 -67.93
CA THR A 6 16.35 -39.44 -66.95
C THR A 6 17.43 -39.11 -65.92
N LEU A 7 17.84 -37.84 -65.84
CA LEU A 7 18.69 -37.32 -64.79
C LEU A 7 17.75 -36.91 -63.60
N THR A 8 17.94 -37.55 -62.49
CA THR A 8 17.27 -37.16 -61.20
C THR A 8 18.26 -36.30 -60.43
N SER A 9 17.93 -35.01 -60.34
CA SER A 9 18.64 -34.05 -59.45
C SER A 9 18.15 -34.17 -58.02
N LEU A 10 19.00 -34.64 -57.13
CA LEU A 10 18.77 -34.57 -55.70
C LEU A 10 19.03 -33.13 -55.18
N LEU A 11 18.00 -32.41 -54.76
CA LEU A 11 18.13 -31.20 -53.95
C LEU A 11 18.33 -31.63 -52.47
N LEU A 12 19.53 -31.41 -51.93
CA LEU A 12 19.78 -31.43 -50.50
C LEU A 12 19.23 -30.14 -49.89
N ILE A 13 18.11 -30.23 -49.17
CA ILE A 13 17.63 -29.15 -48.30
C ILE A 13 18.37 -29.30 -46.95
N ALA A 14 19.31 -28.40 -46.69
CA ALA A 14 19.93 -28.25 -45.38
C ALA A 14 18.89 -27.61 -44.43
N ALA A 15 18.29 -28.40 -43.53
CA ALA A 15 17.47 -27.89 -42.45
C ALA A 15 18.39 -27.23 -41.42
N ALA A 16 18.40 -25.90 -41.40
CA ALA A 16 19.00 -25.15 -40.32
C ALA A 16 18.16 -25.39 -39.04
N ALA A 17 18.71 -26.14 -38.11
CA ALA A 17 18.14 -26.29 -36.79
C ALA A 17 18.22 -24.93 -36.08
N ILE A 18 17.09 -24.20 -36.02
CA ILE A 18 16.93 -23.06 -35.13
C ILE A 18 16.88 -23.67 -33.72
N SER A 19 17.98 -23.53 -32.99
CA SER A 19 18.01 -23.84 -31.56
C SER A 19 17.10 -22.82 -30.88
N ALA A 20 15.85 -23.21 -30.57
CA ALA A 20 15.02 -22.47 -29.67
C ALA A 20 15.74 -22.43 -28.32
N GLU A 21 16.09 -21.23 -27.84
CA GLU A 21 16.54 -21.08 -26.48
C GLU A 21 15.47 -21.73 -25.55
N PRO A 22 15.90 -22.53 -24.56
CA PRO A 22 14.94 -23.13 -23.64
C PRO A 22 14.14 -22.00 -22.95
N ALA A 23 12.82 -22.05 -23.12
CA ALA A 23 11.93 -21.13 -22.42
C ALA A 23 12.38 -21.08 -20.94
N LYS A 24 12.77 -19.88 -20.45
CA LYS A 24 13.13 -19.70 -19.04
C LYS A 24 11.99 -20.31 -18.24
N GLN A 25 12.25 -21.40 -17.53
CA GLN A 25 11.29 -21.98 -16.61
C GLN A 25 10.90 -20.86 -15.65
N VAL A 26 9.64 -20.42 -15.73
CA VAL A 26 9.09 -19.41 -14.79
C VAL A 26 9.09 -20.09 -13.43
N GLN A 27 10.09 -19.76 -12.62
CA GLN A 27 10.22 -20.29 -11.29
C GLN A 27 9.00 -19.84 -10.48
N ASN A 28 8.33 -20.77 -9.79
CA ASN A 28 7.17 -20.42 -8.96
C ASN A 28 7.63 -19.42 -7.87
N PRO A 29 7.09 -18.20 -7.80
CA PRO A 29 7.51 -17.20 -6.82
C PRO A 29 7.51 -17.70 -5.39
N SER A 30 6.61 -18.61 -5.01
CA SER A 30 6.52 -19.17 -3.64
C SER A 30 7.71 -20.05 -3.25
N SER A 31 8.51 -20.51 -4.20
CA SER A 31 9.77 -21.23 -3.93
C SER A 31 10.91 -20.30 -3.57
N LEU A 32 10.77 -19.00 -3.85
CA LEU A 32 11.79 -17.98 -3.64
C LEU A 32 11.60 -17.25 -2.30
N GLN A 33 12.62 -16.51 -1.90
CA GLN A 33 12.59 -15.63 -0.73
C GLN A 33 12.33 -14.19 -1.20
N ALA A 34 11.46 -13.48 -0.49
CA ALA A 34 11.34 -12.04 -0.66
C ALA A 34 12.63 -11.35 -0.22
N ARG A 35 12.97 -10.22 -0.86
CA ARG A 35 14.13 -9.43 -0.46
C ARG A 35 14.03 -9.00 1.01
N GLN A 36 15.18 -8.81 1.64
CA GLN A 36 15.22 -8.26 2.99
C GLN A 36 14.83 -6.79 2.98
N SER A 37 13.93 -6.44 3.87
CA SER A 37 13.51 -5.06 4.11
C SER A 37 14.14 -4.53 5.41
N PRO A 38 14.39 -3.21 5.52
CA PRO A 38 14.97 -2.62 6.73
C PRO A 38 14.01 -2.74 7.92
N GLU A 39 14.59 -2.76 9.12
CA GLU A 39 13.83 -2.92 10.37
C GLU A 39 12.82 -1.80 10.59
N TRP A 40 13.15 -0.58 10.17
CA TRP A 40 12.22 0.54 10.28
C TRP A 40 10.91 0.35 9.49
N LEU A 41 10.92 -0.47 8.41
CA LEU A 41 9.71 -0.90 7.70
C LEU A 41 9.00 -2.04 8.45
N THR A 42 9.74 -3.09 8.84
CA THR A 42 9.12 -4.30 9.39
C THR A 42 8.48 -4.07 10.76
N ARG A 43 9.01 -3.13 11.55
CA ARG A 43 8.42 -2.62 12.80
C ARG A 43 7.58 -1.37 12.59
N GLY A 44 7.45 -0.93 11.33
CA GLY A 44 6.86 0.35 11.00
C GLY A 44 5.34 0.39 11.08
N VAL A 45 4.87 1.62 11.19
CA VAL A 45 3.48 2.02 10.95
C VAL A 45 3.51 3.18 9.98
N MET A 46 2.82 3.04 8.86
CA MET A 46 2.70 4.09 7.85
C MET A 46 1.57 5.05 8.22
N TYR A 47 1.82 6.34 7.97
CA TYR A 47 0.82 7.38 8.04
C TYR A 47 0.75 8.08 6.68
N GLN A 48 -0.36 7.93 5.99
CA GLN A 48 -0.55 8.53 4.67
C GLN A 48 -1.00 9.98 4.80
N VAL A 49 -0.24 10.88 4.19
CA VAL A 49 -0.52 12.31 4.12
C VAL A 49 -1.01 12.68 2.73
N TRP A 50 -2.30 13.01 2.65
CA TRP A 50 -2.94 13.63 1.51
C TRP A 50 -3.06 15.12 1.76
N LEU A 51 -2.21 15.97 1.20
CA LEU A 51 -2.11 17.39 1.57
C LEU A 51 -3.43 18.15 1.53
N ARG A 52 -4.22 18.01 0.44
CA ARG A 52 -5.54 18.65 0.29
C ARG A 52 -6.56 18.24 1.34
N GLY A 53 -6.37 17.05 1.93
CA GLY A 53 -7.21 16.54 3.02
C GLY A 53 -6.57 16.64 4.40
N PHE A 54 -5.27 17.00 4.50
CA PHE A 54 -4.55 16.93 5.76
C PHE A 54 -4.69 18.21 6.59
N THR A 55 -4.62 19.37 5.93
CA THR A 55 -4.79 20.67 6.61
C THR A 55 -5.68 21.59 5.80
N PRO A 56 -6.30 22.63 6.42
CA PRO A 56 -7.11 23.60 5.68
C PRO A 56 -6.35 24.29 4.54
N GLU A 57 -5.06 24.52 4.73
CA GLU A 57 -4.20 25.17 3.72
C GLU A 57 -3.79 24.20 2.59
N GLY A 58 -3.81 22.87 2.84
CA GLY A 58 -3.41 21.85 1.87
C GLY A 58 -1.93 21.90 1.47
N THR A 59 -1.04 22.47 2.29
CA THR A 59 0.35 22.76 1.94
C THR A 59 1.35 21.97 2.78
N LEU A 60 2.56 21.76 2.23
CA LEU A 60 3.70 21.16 2.93
C LEU A 60 4.04 21.90 4.22
N ARG A 61 4.01 23.25 4.18
CA ARG A 61 4.30 24.08 5.36
C ARG A 61 3.31 23.84 6.49
N ALA A 62 2.01 23.74 6.18
CA ALA A 62 0.98 23.46 7.16
C ALA A 62 1.09 22.00 7.65
N ALA A 63 1.33 21.06 6.75
CA ALA A 63 1.56 19.66 7.09
C ALA A 63 2.77 19.47 8.02
N THR A 64 3.87 20.20 7.79
CA THR A 64 5.06 20.17 8.65
C THR A 64 4.74 20.50 10.11
N LYS A 65 3.85 21.46 10.34
CA LYS A 65 3.42 21.84 11.71
C LYS A 65 2.65 20.74 12.42
N ARG A 66 2.06 19.80 11.68
CA ARG A 66 1.31 18.66 12.25
C ARG A 66 2.15 17.38 12.43
N LEU A 67 3.35 17.31 11.86
CA LEU A 67 4.22 16.14 12.02
C LEU A 67 4.47 15.72 13.48
N PRO A 68 4.59 16.67 14.46
CA PRO A 68 4.71 16.27 15.87
C PRO A 68 3.56 15.40 16.36
N SER A 69 2.30 15.68 15.96
CA SER A 69 1.16 14.86 16.38
C SER A 69 1.16 13.45 15.73
N VAL A 70 1.70 13.34 14.51
CA VAL A 70 1.88 12.04 13.85
C VAL A 70 2.98 11.23 14.54
N ALA A 71 4.07 11.87 14.96
CA ALA A 71 5.11 11.22 15.74
C ALA A 71 4.61 10.80 17.14
N GLU A 72 3.79 11.63 17.80
CA GLU A 72 3.13 11.32 19.07
C GLU A 72 2.20 10.10 18.96
N LEU A 73 1.50 9.96 17.84
CA LEU A 73 0.70 8.78 17.52
C LEU A 73 1.55 7.50 17.50
N GLY A 74 2.84 7.62 17.20
CA GLY A 74 3.79 6.51 17.10
C GLY A 74 4.00 5.97 15.70
N ALA A 75 3.40 6.59 14.65
CA ALA A 75 3.75 6.31 13.27
C ALA A 75 5.19 6.78 12.98
N ASN A 76 5.93 5.97 12.24
CA ASN A 76 7.34 6.24 11.93
C ASN A 76 7.64 6.27 10.43
N ILE A 77 6.64 6.12 9.58
CA ILE A 77 6.75 6.17 8.13
C ILE A 77 5.68 7.12 7.59
N ILE A 78 6.09 8.20 6.98
CA ILE A 78 5.19 9.08 6.23
C ILE A 78 5.10 8.58 4.79
N TYR A 79 3.90 8.28 4.33
CA TYR A 79 3.62 8.13 2.91
C TYR A 79 3.02 9.45 2.41
N LEU A 80 3.86 10.27 1.77
CA LEU A 80 3.47 11.56 1.18
C LEU A 80 2.93 11.35 -0.22
N CYS A 81 1.65 11.61 -0.43
CA CYS A 81 1.00 11.58 -1.74
C CYS A 81 1.61 12.60 -2.70
N PRO A 82 1.33 12.53 -4.04
CA PRO A 82 2.09 13.28 -5.04
C PRO A 82 2.13 14.78 -4.76
N VAL A 83 3.33 15.33 -4.83
CA VAL A 83 3.62 16.78 -4.67
C VAL A 83 4.30 17.38 -5.88
N GLN A 84 4.54 16.58 -6.92
CA GLN A 84 5.14 17.03 -8.18
C GLN A 84 4.20 17.98 -8.91
N LEU A 85 4.76 18.83 -9.76
CA LEU A 85 4.02 19.84 -10.51
C LEU A 85 2.90 19.20 -11.36
N GLN A 86 1.66 19.51 -11.02
CA GLN A 86 0.45 18.99 -11.66
C GLN A 86 0.19 19.69 -12.99
N ASP A 87 -0.42 18.96 -13.92
CA ASP A 87 -0.96 19.53 -15.15
C ASP A 87 -2.31 20.19 -14.86
N ALA A 88 -2.45 21.45 -15.27
CA ALA A 88 -3.66 22.25 -15.09
C ALA A 88 -4.44 22.45 -16.41
N ASP A 89 -4.25 21.57 -17.40
CA ASP A 89 -4.96 21.66 -18.67
C ASP A 89 -6.47 21.50 -18.49
N MET A 90 -7.22 22.47 -19.02
CA MET A 90 -8.69 22.57 -18.89
C MET A 90 -9.45 21.65 -19.84
N ARG A 91 -8.78 21.05 -20.83
CA ARG A 91 -9.44 20.16 -21.80
C ARG A 91 -9.93 18.89 -21.13
N GLN A 92 -11.25 18.77 -20.99
CA GLN A 92 -11.88 17.66 -20.31
C GLN A 92 -11.72 16.31 -21.03
N GLU A 93 -11.28 16.29 -22.29
CA GLU A 93 -10.93 15.04 -22.97
C GLU A 93 -9.77 14.30 -22.27
N PHE A 94 -8.88 15.06 -21.60
CA PHE A 94 -7.78 14.57 -20.77
C PHE A 94 -8.14 14.46 -19.28
N TRP A 95 -9.41 14.49 -18.92
CA TRP A 95 -9.85 14.26 -17.55
C TRP A 95 -10.36 12.83 -17.40
N SER A 96 -9.98 12.18 -16.30
CA SER A 96 -10.51 10.85 -16.00
C SER A 96 -12.02 10.91 -15.74
N LYS A 97 -12.72 9.78 -15.91
CA LYS A 97 -14.13 9.67 -15.57
C LYS A 97 -14.43 10.10 -14.14
N ARG A 98 -13.54 9.71 -13.21
CA ARG A 98 -13.60 10.06 -11.78
C ARG A 98 -13.47 11.57 -11.57
N GLN A 99 -12.55 12.25 -12.28
CA GLN A 99 -12.38 13.70 -12.20
C GLN A 99 -13.62 14.43 -12.70
N LYS A 100 -14.18 14.02 -13.83
CA LYS A 100 -15.44 14.58 -14.36
C LYS A 100 -16.62 14.40 -13.40
N ALA A 101 -16.71 13.23 -12.77
CA ALA A 101 -17.79 12.91 -11.83
C ALA A 101 -17.64 13.62 -10.47
N SER A 102 -16.47 14.20 -10.16
CA SER A 102 -16.22 14.86 -8.86
C SER A 102 -17.04 16.12 -8.63
N GLY A 103 -17.56 16.75 -9.70
CA GLY A 103 -18.30 18.01 -9.64
C GLY A 103 -17.47 19.23 -9.26
N THR A 104 -16.16 19.08 -9.03
CA THR A 104 -15.28 20.19 -8.56
C THR A 104 -14.86 21.14 -9.68
N ASN A 105 -14.97 20.71 -10.93
CA ASN A 105 -14.45 21.41 -12.11
C ASN A 105 -12.98 21.87 -11.98
N ASN A 106 -12.20 21.16 -11.15
CA ASN A 106 -10.79 21.45 -10.92
C ASN A 106 -9.93 20.75 -11.98
N PRO A 107 -9.14 21.46 -12.81
CA PRO A 107 -8.24 20.85 -13.78
C PRO A 107 -7.07 20.14 -13.12
N ARG A 108 -6.70 20.53 -11.91
CA ARG A 108 -5.54 20.00 -11.20
C ARG A 108 -5.84 18.62 -10.59
N ASN A 109 -5.06 17.66 -11.00
CA ASN A 109 -5.10 16.29 -10.48
C ASN A 109 -3.67 15.89 -10.12
N PRO A 110 -3.38 15.60 -8.83
CA PRO A 110 -2.03 15.21 -8.38
C PRO A 110 -1.45 13.97 -9.09
N TYR A 111 -2.30 13.15 -9.70
CA TYR A 111 -1.87 12.02 -10.53
C TYR A 111 -1.76 12.36 -12.03
N ARG A 112 -1.82 13.63 -12.40
CA ARG A 112 -1.64 14.13 -13.77
C ARG A 112 -0.44 15.06 -13.80
N ILE A 113 0.77 14.50 -13.86
CA ILE A 113 2.04 15.21 -13.68
C ILE A 113 2.40 16.01 -14.93
N LYS A 114 2.78 17.27 -14.73
CA LYS A 114 3.36 18.16 -15.74
C LYS A 114 4.89 18.10 -15.73
N ASP A 115 5.50 18.17 -14.55
CA ASP A 115 6.96 18.13 -14.39
C ASP A 115 7.34 17.30 -13.17
N TYR A 116 8.10 16.24 -13.39
CA TYR A 116 8.49 15.27 -12.38
C TYR A 116 9.60 15.75 -11.44
N ASN A 117 10.33 16.82 -11.83
CA ASN A 117 11.47 17.33 -11.07
C ASN A 117 11.14 18.61 -10.28
N ARG A 118 9.89 19.05 -10.26
CA ARG A 118 9.45 20.27 -9.57
C ARG A 118 8.33 20.00 -8.58
N VAL A 119 8.35 20.71 -7.46
CA VAL A 119 7.23 20.73 -6.51
C VAL A 119 6.12 21.64 -7.05
N ASP A 120 4.86 21.19 -6.90
CA ASP A 120 3.70 22.00 -7.29
C ASP A 120 3.53 23.21 -6.36
N PRO A 121 3.38 24.42 -6.89
CA PRO A 121 3.18 25.63 -6.08
C PRO A 121 1.93 25.58 -5.19
N GLU A 122 0.92 24.78 -5.52
CA GLU A 122 -0.23 24.52 -4.64
C GLU A 122 0.20 23.80 -3.36
N CYS A 123 1.15 22.88 -3.47
CA CYS A 123 1.72 22.17 -2.32
C CYS A 123 2.72 23.01 -1.53
N GLY A 124 3.38 23.96 -2.19
CA GLY A 124 4.43 24.81 -1.63
C GLY A 124 5.66 24.88 -2.53
N SER A 125 6.82 25.08 -1.93
CA SER A 125 8.10 25.17 -2.63
C SER A 125 8.98 23.94 -2.35
N GLU A 126 10.08 23.81 -3.12
CA GLU A 126 11.12 22.81 -2.82
C GLU A 126 11.72 22.98 -1.43
N ALA A 127 11.86 24.23 -0.95
CA ALA A 127 12.31 24.52 0.40
C ALA A 127 11.32 24.01 1.46
N ASP A 128 10.00 24.11 1.19
CA ASP A 128 8.97 23.57 2.08
C ASP A 128 9.01 22.04 2.10
N LEU A 129 9.29 21.35 0.96
CA LEU A 129 9.46 19.90 0.92
C LEU A 129 10.71 19.46 1.71
N ARG A 130 11.85 20.16 1.55
CA ARG A 130 13.06 19.88 2.35
C ARG A 130 12.81 20.07 3.84
N ALA A 131 12.08 21.13 4.22
CA ALA A 131 11.73 21.40 5.61
C ALA A 131 10.79 20.30 6.17
N PHE A 132 9.84 19.80 5.37
CA PHE A 132 8.96 18.70 5.75
C PHE A 132 9.75 17.43 6.02
N ILE A 133 10.62 17.01 5.09
CA ILE A 133 11.44 15.79 5.21
C ILE A 133 12.40 15.92 6.41
N THR A 134 13.12 17.04 6.52
CA THR A 134 14.03 17.30 7.65
C THR A 134 13.31 17.24 8.99
N THR A 135 12.08 17.78 9.06
CA THR A 135 11.28 17.73 10.30
C THR A 135 10.82 16.31 10.61
N ALA A 136 10.39 15.55 9.60
CA ALA A 136 10.04 14.14 9.76
C ALA A 136 11.23 13.35 10.31
N HIS A 137 12.43 13.51 9.74
CA HIS A 137 13.67 12.86 10.21
C HIS A 137 14.02 13.23 11.66
N LYS A 138 13.92 14.52 12.02
CA LYS A 138 14.16 14.97 13.41
C LYS A 138 13.20 14.34 14.41
N LEU A 139 12.01 13.99 13.97
CA LEU A 139 10.98 13.29 14.76
C LEU A 139 11.10 11.76 14.69
N GLY A 140 12.16 11.23 14.06
CA GLY A 140 12.39 9.78 13.92
C GLY A 140 11.51 9.10 12.89
N MET A 141 10.92 9.85 11.96
CA MET A 141 10.07 9.32 10.89
C MET A 141 10.83 9.27 9.56
N ARG A 142 10.52 8.28 8.73
CA ARG A 142 10.97 8.12 7.34
C ARG A 142 9.91 8.63 6.37
N VAL A 143 10.32 9.09 5.19
CA VAL A 143 9.41 9.66 4.18
C VAL A 143 9.47 8.87 2.88
N LEU A 144 8.35 8.25 2.50
CA LEU A 144 8.12 7.67 1.18
C LEU A 144 7.35 8.69 0.34
N MET A 145 7.87 9.03 -0.85
CA MET A 145 7.23 9.94 -1.79
C MET A 145 6.50 9.16 -2.88
N ASP A 146 5.32 9.61 -3.28
CA ASP A 146 4.54 8.99 -4.35
C ASP A 146 5.09 9.35 -5.74
N LEU A 147 5.29 8.34 -6.60
CA LEU A 147 5.78 8.46 -7.97
C LEU A 147 4.73 7.97 -8.97
N VAL A 148 4.38 8.82 -9.94
CA VAL A 148 3.35 8.55 -10.94
C VAL A 148 4.01 8.37 -12.31
N TYR A 149 4.53 7.16 -12.60
CA TYR A 149 5.36 6.93 -13.79
C TYR A 149 4.65 6.25 -14.96
N PHE A 150 3.41 5.80 -14.79
CA PHE A 150 2.70 5.14 -15.89
C PHE A 150 2.20 6.13 -16.95
N HIS A 151 1.84 7.33 -16.56
CA HIS A 151 1.22 8.35 -17.41
C HIS A 151 1.58 9.77 -16.95
N CYS A 152 1.23 10.78 -17.76
CA CYS A 152 1.44 12.19 -17.43
C CYS A 152 0.24 13.06 -17.83
N GLY A 153 0.33 14.36 -17.58
CA GLY A 153 -0.61 15.34 -18.12
C GLY A 153 -0.36 15.65 -19.61
N PRO A 154 -1.37 16.14 -20.34
CA PRO A 154 -1.27 16.42 -21.77
C PRO A 154 -0.34 17.62 -22.08
N THR A 155 0.01 18.43 -21.09
CA THR A 155 1.00 19.52 -21.23
C THR A 155 2.28 19.25 -20.46
N SER A 156 2.57 17.98 -20.18
CA SER A 156 3.81 17.57 -19.53
C SER A 156 5.03 18.04 -20.31
N VAL A 157 6.11 18.37 -19.59
CA VAL A 157 7.39 18.72 -20.21
C VAL A 157 7.94 17.61 -21.11
N LEU A 158 7.49 16.35 -20.90
CA LEU A 158 7.88 15.21 -21.69
C LEU A 158 7.15 15.08 -23.03
N ILE A 159 6.05 15.82 -23.27
CA ILE A 159 5.32 15.78 -24.57
C ILE A 159 6.21 16.18 -25.76
N LYS A 160 7.24 16.99 -25.51
CA LYS A 160 8.26 17.35 -26.54
C LYS A 160 9.14 16.17 -26.99
N HIS A 161 9.03 15.04 -26.31
CA HIS A 161 9.70 13.75 -26.63
C HIS A 161 8.64 12.73 -27.04
N PRO A 162 8.07 12.84 -28.26
CA PRO A 162 6.96 11.99 -28.69
C PRO A 162 7.34 10.50 -28.77
N GLU A 163 8.63 10.18 -28.82
CA GLU A 163 9.19 8.82 -28.76
C GLU A 163 9.07 8.17 -27.37
N PHE A 164 8.71 8.93 -26.33
CA PHE A 164 8.50 8.42 -24.97
C PHE A 164 7.09 7.87 -24.74
N PHE A 165 6.22 7.97 -25.74
CA PHE A 165 4.81 7.64 -25.58
C PHE A 165 4.35 6.50 -26.45
N LYS A 166 3.49 5.65 -25.90
CA LYS A 166 2.75 4.65 -26.68
C LYS A 166 1.87 5.31 -27.73
N ARG A 167 1.72 4.64 -28.87
CA ARG A 167 0.87 5.09 -29.96
C ARG A 167 -0.37 4.20 -30.05
N ASP A 168 -1.49 4.81 -30.39
CA ASP A 168 -2.68 4.10 -30.80
C ASP A 168 -2.58 3.64 -32.28
N ALA A 169 -3.62 2.92 -32.75
CA ALA A 169 -3.68 2.42 -34.12
C ALA A 169 -3.67 3.54 -35.19
N SER A 170 -4.00 4.78 -34.84
CA SER A 170 -3.95 5.95 -35.74
C SER A 170 -2.61 6.69 -35.70
N GLY A 171 -1.65 6.22 -34.90
CA GLY A 171 -0.33 6.85 -34.71
C GLY A 171 -0.32 8.03 -33.74
N LYS A 172 -1.45 8.35 -33.08
CA LYS A 172 -1.52 9.38 -32.03
C LYS A 172 -1.02 8.85 -30.70
N ILE A 173 -0.60 9.74 -29.79
CA ILE A 173 -0.25 9.36 -28.43
C ILE A 173 -1.48 8.69 -27.77
N SER A 174 -1.29 7.48 -27.25
CA SER A 174 -2.31 6.74 -26.52
C SER A 174 -2.60 7.40 -25.18
N THR A 175 -3.88 7.57 -24.83
CA THR A 175 -4.29 8.19 -23.56
C THR A 175 -4.72 7.18 -22.49
N GLY A 176 -4.70 5.90 -22.78
CA GLY A 176 -4.99 4.83 -21.82
C GLY A 176 -6.35 4.94 -21.13
N HIS A 177 -6.49 4.21 -20.03
CA HIS A 177 -7.77 4.07 -19.30
C HIS A 177 -8.25 5.38 -18.62
N TRP A 178 -7.32 6.22 -18.18
CA TRP A 178 -7.66 7.46 -17.47
C TRP A 178 -7.72 8.69 -18.37
N ASN A 179 -7.60 8.53 -19.70
CA ASN A 179 -7.49 9.60 -20.69
C ASN A 179 -6.20 10.44 -20.52
N PHE A 180 -5.14 9.87 -19.94
CA PHE A 180 -3.84 10.52 -19.78
C PHE A 180 -2.84 9.92 -20.76
N PRO A 181 -1.92 10.72 -21.35
CA PRO A 181 -0.84 10.22 -22.17
C PRO A 181 -0.02 9.13 -21.47
N VAL A 182 0.11 7.95 -22.10
CA VAL A 182 0.76 6.76 -21.52
C VAL A 182 2.18 6.64 -22.06
N PHE A 183 3.13 6.40 -21.17
CA PHE A 183 4.53 6.20 -21.51
C PHE A 183 4.83 4.84 -22.11
N ASP A 184 5.85 4.82 -22.98
CA ASP A 184 6.39 3.62 -23.58
C ASP A 184 7.72 3.23 -22.92
N PHE A 185 7.66 2.27 -22.03
CA PHE A 185 8.84 1.79 -21.29
C PHE A 185 9.80 0.92 -22.11
N ASP A 186 9.53 0.63 -23.40
CA ASP A 186 10.52 0.05 -24.30
C ASP A 186 11.57 1.10 -24.72
N ASN A 187 11.24 2.40 -24.56
CA ASN A 187 12.17 3.48 -24.82
C ASN A 187 13.19 3.63 -23.68
N ARG A 188 14.47 3.42 -23.99
CA ARG A 188 15.57 3.52 -23.02
C ARG A 188 15.75 4.94 -22.47
N GLY A 189 15.57 5.98 -23.29
CA GLY A 189 15.70 7.38 -22.87
C GLY A 189 14.67 7.77 -21.82
N LEU A 190 13.43 7.26 -21.94
CA LEU A 190 12.40 7.44 -20.92
C LEU A 190 12.79 6.78 -19.60
N ARG A 191 13.30 5.54 -19.65
CA ARG A 191 13.75 4.84 -18.44
C ARG A 191 14.87 5.60 -17.74
N GLU A 192 15.89 6.07 -18.49
CA GLU A 192 16.98 6.88 -17.91
C GLU A 192 16.48 8.18 -17.28
N TYR A 193 15.50 8.86 -17.91
CA TYR A 193 14.88 10.05 -17.33
C TYR A 193 14.24 9.75 -15.95
N PHE A 194 13.48 8.67 -15.84
CA PHE A 194 12.83 8.34 -14.57
C PHE A 194 13.80 7.82 -13.52
N TRP A 195 14.83 7.07 -13.88
CA TRP A 195 15.88 6.67 -12.93
C TRP A 195 16.68 7.89 -12.42
N ALA A 196 16.95 8.87 -13.30
CA ALA A 196 17.56 10.13 -12.88
C ALA A 196 16.64 10.93 -11.94
N ASN A 197 15.33 10.94 -12.22
CA ASN A 197 14.33 11.57 -11.35
C ASN A 197 14.27 10.91 -9.96
N MET A 198 14.26 9.58 -9.87
CA MET A 198 14.33 8.89 -8.57
C MET A 198 15.62 9.24 -7.82
N THR A 199 16.75 9.26 -8.54
CA THR A 199 18.05 9.66 -7.98
C THR A 199 18.04 11.10 -7.44
N HIS A 200 17.42 12.04 -8.17
CA HIS A 200 17.24 13.42 -7.74
C HIS A 200 16.49 13.52 -6.41
N TRP A 201 15.34 12.83 -6.26
CA TRP A 201 14.57 12.87 -5.02
C TRP A 201 15.34 12.27 -3.84
N VAL A 202 16.12 11.20 -4.06
CA VAL A 202 16.96 10.60 -3.01
C VAL A 202 18.11 11.51 -2.63
N LYS A 203 18.89 12.02 -3.61
CA LYS A 203 20.10 12.78 -3.34
C LYS A 203 19.84 14.21 -2.86
N ASP A 204 18.90 14.88 -3.52
CA ASP A 204 18.71 16.32 -3.32
C ASP A 204 17.64 16.64 -2.27
N PHE A 205 16.74 15.70 -1.98
CA PHE A 205 15.68 15.87 -0.98
C PHE A 205 15.76 14.91 0.20
N ASP A 206 16.65 13.90 0.16
CA ASP A 206 16.85 12.94 1.24
C ASP A 206 15.59 12.10 1.55
N VAL A 207 14.78 11.75 0.53
CA VAL A 207 13.65 10.84 0.72
C VAL A 207 14.13 9.43 1.05
N ASP A 208 13.39 8.72 1.91
CA ASP A 208 13.75 7.37 2.37
C ASP A 208 13.21 6.27 1.45
N GLY A 209 12.46 6.65 0.43
CA GLY A 209 11.93 5.71 -0.54
C GLY A 209 10.72 6.23 -1.29
N PHE A 210 10.01 5.30 -1.92
CA PHE A 210 8.94 5.64 -2.83
C PHE A 210 7.72 4.74 -2.67
N ARG A 211 6.55 5.29 -2.93
CA ARG A 211 5.37 4.53 -3.35
C ARG A 211 5.22 4.70 -4.86
N CYS A 212 5.09 3.61 -5.58
CA CYS A 212 5.00 3.62 -7.03
C CYS A 212 3.56 3.39 -7.48
N ASP A 213 2.98 4.45 -8.07
CA ASP A 213 1.62 4.48 -8.59
C ASP A 213 1.45 3.46 -9.72
N VAL A 214 0.36 2.68 -9.69
CA VAL A 214 -0.01 1.69 -10.72
C VAL A 214 1.19 0.84 -11.19
N SER A 215 2.02 0.38 -10.24
CA SER A 215 3.30 -0.26 -10.50
C SER A 215 3.21 -1.49 -11.41
N ASP A 216 2.08 -2.21 -11.41
CA ASP A 216 1.83 -3.36 -12.29
C ASP A 216 1.73 -2.99 -13.78
N SER A 217 1.48 -1.72 -14.09
CA SER A 217 1.41 -1.20 -15.46
C SER A 217 2.77 -0.74 -16.02
N VAL A 218 3.78 -0.67 -15.16
CA VAL A 218 5.19 -0.39 -15.52
C VAL A 218 5.95 -1.71 -15.50
N PRO A 219 6.83 -2.00 -16.47
CA PRO A 219 7.57 -3.26 -16.52
C PRO A 219 8.39 -3.54 -15.26
N LEU A 220 8.41 -4.80 -14.82
CA LEU A 220 9.10 -5.18 -13.57
C LEU A 220 10.61 -4.94 -13.65
N ASP A 221 11.23 -5.20 -14.80
CA ASP A 221 12.65 -4.98 -15.03
C ASP A 221 13.06 -3.51 -14.89
N PHE A 222 12.15 -2.56 -15.19
CA PHE A 222 12.36 -1.13 -14.90
C PHE A 222 12.54 -0.88 -13.39
N TRP A 223 11.70 -1.51 -12.57
CA TRP A 223 11.76 -1.36 -11.11
C TRP A 223 12.96 -2.10 -10.50
N GLU A 224 13.34 -3.25 -11.05
CA GLU A 224 14.53 -3.99 -10.64
C GLU A 224 15.81 -3.19 -10.90
N GLU A 225 15.92 -2.57 -12.07
CA GLU A 225 17.03 -1.67 -12.42
C GLU A 225 17.04 -0.42 -11.55
N ALA A 226 15.86 0.19 -11.31
CA ALA A 226 15.72 1.33 -10.39
C ALA A 226 16.28 0.98 -9.00
N ARG A 227 15.93 -0.18 -8.46
CA ARG A 227 16.45 -0.67 -7.18
C ARG A 227 17.98 -0.76 -7.20
N THR A 228 18.55 -1.40 -8.21
CA THR A 228 20.01 -1.57 -8.38
C THR A 228 20.76 -0.23 -8.37
N ARG A 229 20.15 0.82 -8.95
CA ARG A 229 20.74 2.17 -9.02
C ARG A 229 20.60 2.94 -7.70
N LEU A 230 19.55 2.69 -6.94
CA LEU A 230 19.23 3.44 -5.73
C LEU A 230 19.88 2.86 -4.46
N GLU A 231 20.06 1.55 -4.38
CA GLU A 231 20.67 0.90 -3.20
C GLU A 231 22.06 1.44 -2.82
N PRO A 232 22.97 1.74 -3.77
CA PRO A 232 24.25 2.35 -3.42
C PRO A 232 24.12 3.76 -2.83
N LEU A 233 23.04 4.48 -3.14
CA LEU A 233 22.78 5.83 -2.63
C LEU A 233 22.15 5.81 -1.24
N ARG A 234 21.25 4.84 -1.01
CA ARG A 234 20.54 4.65 0.25
C ARG A 234 20.27 3.16 0.45
N PRO A 235 21.14 2.44 1.17
CA PRO A 235 21.01 0.98 1.33
C PRO A 235 19.73 0.52 2.04
N ASP A 236 19.17 1.37 2.90
CA ASP A 236 17.92 1.11 3.63
C ASP A 236 16.66 1.69 2.95
N LEU A 237 16.75 2.08 1.67
CA LEU A 237 15.65 2.63 0.89
C LEU A 237 14.51 1.61 0.75
N VAL A 238 13.26 2.06 0.89
CA VAL A 238 12.05 1.24 0.73
C VAL A 238 11.28 1.64 -0.53
N ILE A 239 10.81 0.64 -1.28
CA ILE A 239 9.90 0.86 -2.40
C ILE A 239 8.61 0.07 -2.16
N LEU A 240 7.49 0.80 -2.11
CA LEU A 240 6.13 0.29 -1.97
C LEU A 240 5.47 0.24 -3.35
N ALA A 241 5.01 -0.94 -3.77
CA ALA A 241 4.25 -1.11 -5.00
C ALA A 241 2.75 -0.87 -4.78
N GLU A 242 2.16 0.06 -5.51
CA GLU A 242 0.71 -0.02 -5.73
C GLU A 242 0.43 -1.05 -6.83
N GLY A 243 0.51 -2.30 -6.47
CA GLY A 243 0.40 -3.45 -7.35
C GLY A 243 0.23 -4.75 -6.58
N GLN A 244 -0.07 -5.81 -7.31
CA GLN A 244 -0.26 -7.15 -6.75
C GLN A 244 0.49 -8.24 -7.54
N ARG A 245 1.46 -7.86 -8.37
CA ARG A 245 2.31 -8.80 -9.11
C ARG A 245 3.04 -9.70 -8.12
N LYS A 246 3.10 -11.00 -8.39
CA LYS A 246 3.63 -12.00 -7.45
C LYS A 246 5.15 -11.90 -7.26
N GLU A 247 5.85 -11.47 -8.29
CA GLU A 247 7.31 -11.38 -8.38
C GLU A 247 7.89 -10.09 -7.79
N ASP A 248 7.07 -9.09 -7.55
CA ASP A 248 7.50 -7.74 -7.15
C ASP A 248 8.57 -7.73 -6.05
N GLN A 249 8.34 -8.54 -5.00
CA GLN A 249 9.20 -8.53 -3.81
C GLN A 249 10.41 -9.47 -3.89
N ILE A 250 10.68 -10.08 -5.05
CA ILE A 250 11.91 -10.87 -5.22
C ILE A 250 13.12 -9.94 -5.25
N LYS A 251 13.03 -8.83 -6.03
CA LYS A 251 14.16 -7.90 -6.20
C LYS A 251 13.76 -6.43 -6.07
N ALA A 252 12.65 -5.99 -6.65
CA ALA A 252 12.33 -4.58 -6.82
C ALA A 252 11.73 -3.92 -5.57
N PHE A 253 10.68 -4.50 -5.02
CA PHE A 253 9.84 -3.89 -3.99
C PHE A 253 10.02 -4.54 -2.63
N ASP A 254 9.80 -3.77 -1.58
CA ASP A 254 9.83 -4.24 -0.18
C ASP A 254 8.46 -4.67 0.31
N ILE A 255 7.40 -4.10 -0.29
CA ILE A 255 6.04 -4.23 0.18
C ILE A 255 5.05 -3.89 -0.94
N ASN A 256 3.89 -4.55 -0.97
CA ASN A 256 2.82 -4.31 -1.94
C ASN A 256 1.53 -3.84 -1.26
N TYR A 257 0.70 -3.18 -2.05
CA TYR A 257 -0.72 -3.02 -1.74
C TYR A 257 -1.44 -4.37 -1.67
N ASN A 258 -2.59 -4.39 -0.98
CA ASN A 258 -3.44 -5.56 -0.90
C ASN A 258 -4.92 -5.20 -1.14
N PHE A 259 -5.25 -4.86 -2.36
CA PHE A 259 -6.63 -4.50 -2.75
C PHE A 259 -7.61 -5.65 -2.53
N THR A 260 -7.17 -6.89 -2.77
CA THR A 260 -8.03 -8.07 -2.60
C THR A 260 -8.40 -8.26 -1.13
N TRP A 261 -7.43 -8.08 -0.20
CA TRP A 261 -7.69 -8.13 1.23
C TRP A 261 -8.68 -7.04 1.66
N LEU A 262 -8.44 -5.79 1.27
CA LEU A 262 -9.31 -4.66 1.58
C LEU A 262 -10.76 -4.90 1.13
N ARG A 263 -10.95 -5.32 -0.13
CA ARG A 263 -12.28 -5.62 -0.68
C ARG A 263 -12.96 -6.78 0.06
N SER A 264 -12.20 -7.78 0.50
CA SER A 264 -12.73 -8.90 1.28
C SER A 264 -13.14 -8.47 2.67
N VAL A 265 -12.34 -7.61 3.33
CA VAL A 265 -12.72 -6.99 4.61
C VAL A 265 -14.03 -6.22 4.46
N GLN A 266 -14.13 -5.34 3.49
CA GLN A 266 -15.37 -4.60 3.21
C GLN A 266 -16.55 -5.54 2.97
N ALA A 267 -16.34 -6.64 2.24
CA ALA A 267 -17.38 -7.61 1.95
C ALA A 267 -17.89 -8.39 3.17
N VAL A 268 -17.03 -8.63 4.17
CA VAL A 268 -17.45 -9.22 5.45
C VAL A 268 -18.51 -8.33 6.10
N PHE A 269 -18.28 -7.02 6.18
CA PHE A 269 -19.18 -6.09 6.86
C PHE A 269 -20.39 -5.66 6.03
N THR A 270 -20.24 -5.56 4.69
CA THR A 270 -21.29 -4.98 3.84
C THR A 270 -22.10 -6.01 3.07
N ARG A 271 -21.57 -7.22 2.87
CA ARG A 271 -22.19 -8.29 2.08
C ARG A 271 -22.35 -9.61 2.82
N GLY A 272 -21.98 -9.66 4.10
CA GLY A 272 -22.10 -10.86 4.93
C GLY A 272 -21.14 -11.99 4.53
N LEU A 273 -19.98 -11.68 3.94
CA LEU A 273 -18.96 -12.70 3.69
C LEU A 273 -18.48 -13.26 5.03
N PRO A 274 -18.29 -14.60 5.17
CA PRO A 274 -17.82 -15.17 6.43
C PRO A 274 -16.41 -14.70 6.77
N ALA A 275 -16.13 -14.46 8.05
CA ALA A 275 -14.81 -14.02 8.52
C ALA A 275 -13.71 -15.03 8.15
N SER A 276 -14.03 -16.34 8.14
CA SER A 276 -13.13 -17.42 7.70
C SER A 276 -12.57 -17.22 6.28
N SER A 277 -13.29 -16.51 5.40
CA SER A 277 -12.82 -16.19 4.05
C SER A 277 -11.52 -15.36 4.05
N LEU A 278 -11.29 -14.54 5.07
CA LEU A 278 -10.07 -13.77 5.22
C LEU A 278 -8.85 -14.65 5.52
N ARG A 279 -9.03 -15.71 6.33
CA ARG A 279 -7.99 -16.73 6.57
C ARG A 279 -7.64 -17.46 5.27
N VAL A 280 -8.65 -17.90 4.51
CA VAL A 280 -8.48 -18.59 3.22
C VAL A 280 -7.73 -17.69 2.22
N LEU A 281 -8.13 -16.43 2.12
CA LEU A 281 -7.44 -15.45 1.27
C LEU A 281 -5.99 -15.24 1.69
N TRP A 282 -5.74 -15.07 2.99
CA TRP A 282 -4.38 -14.91 3.52
C TRP A 282 -3.50 -16.09 3.13
N GLN A 283 -3.98 -17.34 3.33
CA GLN A 283 -3.26 -18.55 2.97
C GLN A 283 -2.94 -18.59 1.47
N LYS A 284 -3.94 -18.36 0.62
CA LYS A 284 -3.75 -18.30 -0.84
C LYS A 284 -2.65 -17.30 -1.23
N MET A 285 -2.66 -16.12 -0.61
CA MET A 285 -1.67 -15.09 -0.91
C MET A 285 -0.26 -15.49 -0.49
N ARG A 286 -0.12 -16.23 0.61
CA ARG A 286 1.17 -16.77 1.08
C ARG A 286 1.70 -17.85 0.15
N ASP A 287 0.81 -18.72 -0.35
CA ASP A 287 1.16 -19.86 -1.21
C ASP A 287 1.57 -19.42 -2.63
N GLU A 288 1.18 -18.23 -3.04
CA GLU A 288 1.43 -17.72 -4.38
C GLU A 288 2.61 -16.74 -4.50
N ARG A 289 3.23 -16.33 -3.38
CA ARG A 289 4.24 -15.26 -3.34
C ARG A 289 5.54 -15.70 -2.67
N PRO A 290 6.65 -14.96 -2.86
CA PRO A 290 7.90 -15.26 -2.19
C PRO A 290 7.72 -15.34 -0.67
N ARG A 291 8.42 -16.25 -0.04
CA ARG A 291 8.40 -16.39 1.42
C ARG A 291 8.90 -15.09 2.06
N GLY A 292 8.18 -14.60 3.05
CA GLY A 292 8.46 -13.32 3.69
C GLY A 292 7.87 -12.10 2.98
N ALA A 293 7.10 -12.29 1.89
CA ALA A 293 6.40 -11.18 1.22
C ALA A 293 5.48 -10.43 2.18
N ARG A 294 5.47 -9.09 2.07
CA ARG A 294 4.74 -8.18 2.95
C ARG A 294 3.70 -7.36 2.19
N PHE A 295 2.65 -6.97 2.92
CA PHE A 295 1.58 -6.14 2.40
C PHE A 295 1.29 -4.99 3.35
N ILE A 296 0.86 -3.84 2.82
CA ILE A 296 0.21 -2.86 3.68
C ILE A 296 -1.14 -3.42 4.17
N ARG A 297 -1.48 -3.11 5.42
CA ARG A 297 -2.75 -3.45 6.07
C ARG A 297 -3.49 -2.16 6.38
N TYR A 298 -4.62 -1.95 5.72
CA TYR A 298 -5.36 -0.69 5.81
C TYR A 298 -6.86 -0.90 5.61
N THR A 299 -7.64 -0.02 6.16
CA THR A 299 -9.10 0.04 5.98
C THR A 299 -9.52 1.15 5.04
N GLU A 300 -8.68 2.18 4.90
CA GLU A 300 -8.90 3.32 4.01
C GLU A 300 -7.58 3.92 3.52
N ASN A 301 -7.64 4.62 2.39
CA ASN A 301 -6.58 5.44 1.82
C ASN A 301 -7.22 6.57 1.01
N HIS A 302 -6.42 7.43 0.38
CA HIS A 302 -6.89 8.56 -0.43
C HIS A 302 -7.85 8.17 -1.56
N ASP A 303 -7.69 6.99 -2.16
CA ASP A 303 -8.57 6.49 -3.21
C ASP A 303 -9.91 6.00 -2.66
N ILE A 304 -9.85 5.17 -1.62
CA ILE A 304 -11.05 4.59 -1.01
C ILE A 304 -11.97 5.67 -0.45
N VAL A 305 -11.41 6.66 0.24
CA VAL A 305 -12.23 7.73 0.83
C VAL A 305 -12.78 8.72 -0.22
N ASN A 306 -12.12 8.81 -1.38
CA ASN A 306 -12.64 9.60 -2.49
C ASN A 306 -13.76 8.86 -3.25
N ASP A 307 -13.64 7.55 -3.43
CA ASP A 307 -14.61 6.75 -4.19
C ASP A 307 -15.78 6.27 -3.34
N LEU A 308 -15.54 6.09 -2.04
CA LEU A 308 -16.50 5.57 -1.08
C LEU A 308 -16.62 6.53 0.11
N LEU A 309 -16.62 5.96 1.29
CA LEU A 309 -16.72 6.68 2.56
C LEU A 309 -15.58 6.24 3.48
N ARG A 310 -15.39 6.98 4.56
CA ARG A 310 -14.43 6.63 5.62
C ARG A 310 -14.73 5.26 6.21
N ALA A 311 -13.70 4.57 6.69
CA ALA A 311 -13.82 3.21 7.21
C ALA A 311 -14.89 3.07 8.31
N GLU A 312 -15.00 4.04 9.21
CA GLU A 312 -16.05 4.02 10.26
C GLU A 312 -17.48 4.09 9.70
N VAL A 313 -17.66 4.71 8.53
CA VAL A 313 -18.99 4.75 7.89
C VAL A 313 -19.29 3.41 7.20
N VAL A 314 -18.28 2.80 6.57
CA VAL A 314 -18.43 1.55 5.81
C VAL A 314 -18.52 0.32 6.71
N LEU A 315 -17.67 0.24 7.74
CA LEU A 315 -17.53 -0.92 8.62
C LEU A 315 -18.29 -0.75 9.95
N GLY A 316 -18.79 0.46 10.23
CA GLY A 316 -19.18 0.88 11.54
C GLY A 316 -17.98 1.17 12.45
N GLU A 317 -18.14 2.03 13.43
CA GLU A 317 -17.08 2.45 14.35
C GLU A 317 -16.37 1.26 15.00
N ARG A 318 -17.13 0.34 15.60
CA ARG A 318 -16.57 -0.84 16.26
C ARG A 318 -15.95 -1.85 15.28
N GLY A 319 -16.54 -1.98 14.08
CA GLY A 319 -15.97 -2.82 13.01
C GLY A 319 -14.63 -2.28 12.53
N ALA A 320 -14.50 -0.96 12.36
CA ALA A 320 -13.24 -0.32 12.03
C ALA A 320 -12.19 -0.55 13.13
N ALA A 321 -12.56 -0.38 14.42
CA ALA A 321 -11.66 -0.63 15.55
C ALA A 321 -11.20 -2.09 15.65
N ALA A 322 -12.10 -3.06 15.43
CA ALA A 322 -11.75 -4.47 15.38
C ALA A 322 -10.76 -4.77 14.23
N MET A 323 -10.97 -4.17 13.06
CA MET A 323 -10.06 -4.32 11.92
C MET A 323 -8.73 -3.61 12.15
N ASP A 324 -8.69 -2.47 12.83
CA ASP A 324 -7.44 -1.83 13.24
C ASP A 324 -6.64 -2.78 14.15
N ALA A 325 -7.26 -3.40 15.16
CA ALA A 325 -6.60 -4.40 16.00
C ALA A 325 -6.05 -5.59 15.18
N VAL A 326 -6.82 -6.10 14.21
CA VAL A 326 -6.36 -7.16 13.29
C VAL A 326 -5.20 -6.68 12.43
N HIS A 327 -5.29 -5.51 11.81
CA HIS A 327 -4.28 -4.99 10.88
C HIS A 327 -2.96 -4.68 11.57
N PHE A 328 -2.99 -4.20 12.80
CA PHE A 328 -1.77 -3.93 13.57
C PHE A 328 -1.10 -5.19 14.13
N THR A 329 -1.85 -6.27 14.29
CA THR A 329 -1.32 -7.52 14.85
C THR A 329 -1.08 -8.62 13.82
N LEU A 330 -1.71 -8.58 12.64
CA LEU A 330 -1.43 -9.50 11.55
C LEU A 330 -0.06 -9.19 10.91
N ASP A 331 0.43 -10.05 10.00
CA ASP A 331 1.62 -9.79 9.21
C ASP A 331 1.43 -8.61 8.24
N GLY A 332 2.53 -8.06 7.74
CA GLY A 332 2.52 -6.86 6.88
C GLY A 332 2.85 -5.58 7.66
N VAL A 333 2.49 -4.43 7.13
CA VAL A 333 2.74 -3.11 7.73
C VAL A 333 1.43 -2.32 7.79
N PRO A 334 0.98 -1.90 8.98
CA PRO A 334 -0.23 -1.09 9.11
C PRO A 334 -0.07 0.27 8.43
N LEU A 335 -1.15 0.74 7.79
CA LEU A 335 -1.24 2.08 7.24
C LEU A 335 -2.49 2.77 7.80
N LEU A 336 -2.30 3.96 8.36
CA LEU A 336 -3.34 4.89 8.76
C LEU A 336 -3.44 6.01 7.72
N TYR A 337 -4.64 6.35 7.32
CA TYR A 337 -4.90 7.52 6.49
C TYR A 337 -5.19 8.73 7.37
N ASN A 338 -4.78 9.93 6.95
CA ASN A 338 -4.94 11.16 7.75
C ASN A 338 -6.36 11.36 8.27
N GLY A 339 -6.48 11.56 9.58
CA GLY A 339 -7.75 11.72 10.31
C GLY A 339 -8.39 10.41 10.80
N GLN A 340 -7.89 9.23 10.39
CA GLN A 340 -8.39 7.95 10.88
C GLN A 340 -8.19 7.81 12.38
N GLU A 341 -7.07 8.31 12.89
CA GLU A 341 -6.69 8.24 14.31
C GLU A 341 -7.62 9.01 15.24
N ILE A 342 -8.39 9.95 14.72
CA ILE A 342 -9.39 10.71 15.49
C ILE A 342 -10.84 10.33 15.14
N GLY A 343 -11.03 9.35 14.23
CA GLY A 343 -12.34 8.94 13.75
C GLY A 343 -13.04 9.99 12.90
N ASP A 344 -12.28 10.76 12.10
CA ASP A 344 -12.88 11.71 11.18
C ASP A 344 -13.69 11.00 10.11
N THR A 345 -14.94 11.40 9.94
CA THR A 345 -15.88 10.85 8.95
C THR A 345 -16.23 11.85 7.85
N SER A 346 -15.52 12.98 7.77
CA SER A 346 -15.74 13.99 6.73
C SER A 346 -15.47 13.43 5.34
N LEU A 347 -16.19 13.95 4.36
CA LEU A 347 -15.94 13.63 2.95
C LEU A 347 -14.55 14.10 2.57
N GLN A 348 -13.89 13.32 1.74
CA GLN A 348 -12.57 13.62 1.18
C GLN A 348 -12.64 13.62 -0.34
N SER A 349 -11.74 14.33 -0.98
CA SER A 349 -11.62 14.36 -2.45
C SER A 349 -10.16 14.49 -2.86
N ILE A 350 -9.77 13.79 -3.92
CA ILE A 350 -8.46 14.04 -4.54
C ILE A 350 -8.46 15.29 -5.44
N TYR A 351 -9.64 15.86 -5.72
CA TYR A 351 -9.80 17.03 -6.60
C TYR A 351 -10.16 18.31 -5.86
N ALA A 352 -10.50 18.24 -4.58
CA ALA A 352 -10.88 19.40 -3.77
C ALA A 352 -10.07 19.44 -2.46
N CYS A 353 -9.91 20.65 -1.91
CA CYS A 353 -9.34 20.85 -0.59
C CYS A 353 -10.46 20.67 0.45
N TRP A 354 -10.66 19.44 0.92
CA TRP A 354 -11.62 19.07 1.96
C TRP A 354 -10.87 18.48 3.14
N PRO A 355 -10.44 19.32 4.09
CA PRO A 355 -9.56 18.90 5.18
C PRO A 355 -10.29 18.07 6.23
N VAL A 356 -9.51 17.25 6.94
CA VAL A 356 -9.91 16.61 8.19
C VAL A 356 -10.36 17.68 9.18
N ARG A 357 -11.43 17.40 9.92
CA ARG A 357 -11.99 18.27 10.97
C ARG A 357 -11.19 18.13 12.27
N TRP A 358 -9.99 18.68 12.29
CA TRP A 358 -9.05 18.55 13.40
C TRP A 358 -9.55 19.14 14.71
N GLU A 359 -10.50 20.08 14.68
CA GLU A 359 -11.17 20.61 15.86
C GLU A 359 -11.88 19.53 16.67
N ALA A 360 -12.30 18.44 16.02
CA ALA A 360 -12.89 17.28 16.70
C ALA A 360 -11.88 16.49 17.55
N SER A 361 -10.58 16.68 17.35
CA SER A 361 -9.54 15.96 18.11
C SER A 361 -9.58 16.22 19.64
N CYS A 362 -10.17 17.35 20.07
CA CYS A 362 -10.35 17.64 21.49
C CYS A 362 -11.47 16.84 22.16
N LEU A 363 -12.38 16.24 21.38
CA LEU A 363 -13.53 15.49 21.91
C LEU A 363 -13.07 14.20 22.60
N PRO A 364 -13.76 13.77 23.67
CA PRO A 364 -13.41 12.57 24.44
C PRO A 364 -13.29 11.32 23.55
N LYS A 365 -14.20 11.13 22.60
CA LYS A 365 -14.20 10.00 21.65
C LYS A 365 -12.96 9.99 20.78
N ALA A 366 -12.59 11.12 20.18
CA ALA A 366 -11.42 11.23 19.33
C ALA A 366 -10.12 10.98 20.12
N LYS A 367 -10.02 11.52 21.34
CA LYS A 367 -8.90 11.25 22.25
C LYS A 367 -8.78 9.78 22.60
N ALA A 368 -9.91 9.12 22.90
CA ALA A 368 -9.92 7.69 23.20
C ALA A 368 -9.44 6.87 21.98
N LYS A 369 -9.92 7.20 20.77
CA LYS A 369 -9.48 6.54 19.55
C LYS A 369 -7.99 6.77 19.25
N PHE A 370 -7.52 7.99 19.41
CA PHE A 370 -6.10 8.33 19.29
C PHE A 370 -5.25 7.48 20.25
N ALA A 371 -5.65 7.37 21.52
CA ALA A 371 -4.93 6.56 22.51
C ALA A 371 -4.91 5.06 22.14
N VAL A 372 -5.97 4.53 21.55
CA VAL A 372 -6.02 3.15 21.03
C VAL A 372 -4.99 2.97 19.91
N HIS A 373 -4.98 3.85 18.91
CA HIS A 373 -4.00 3.80 17.82
C HIS A 373 -2.56 3.99 18.32
N GLN A 374 -2.36 4.91 19.27
CA GLN A 374 -1.04 5.10 19.90
C GLN A 374 -0.54 3.81 20.56
N LYS A 375 -1.43 3.11 21.28
CA LYS A 375 -1.11 1.80 21.88
C LYS A 375 -0.80 0.74 20.81
N LEU A 376 -1.59 0.67 19.75
CA LEU A 376 -1.36 -0.25 18.64
C LEU A 376 -0.02 0.03 17.93
N CYS A 377 0.30 1.31 17.68
CA CYS A 377 1.60 1.72 17.14
C CYS A 377 2.75 1.30 18.06
N GLN A 378 2.61 1.54 19.37
CA GLN A 378 3.60 1.10 20.35
C GLN A 378 3.83 -0.40 20.29
N LEU A 379 2.77 -1.22 20.35
CA LEU A 379 2.85 -2.69 20.28
C LEU A 379 3.58 -3.13 19.00
N ARG A 380 3.22 -2.56 17.86
CA ARG A 380 3.85 -2.88 16.57
C ARG A 380 5.35 -2.61 16.58
N ARG A 381 5.80 -1.56 17.24
CA ARG A 381 7.21 -1.16 17.31
C ARG A 381 8.01 -1.95 18.34
N THR A 382 7.40 -2.34 19.45
CA THR A 382 8.11 -2.99 20.57
C THR A 382 8.07 -4.51 20.51
N GLU A 383 6.97 -5.10 20.04
CA GLU A 383 6.79 -6.55 20.08
C GLU A 383 7.41 -7.23 18.84
N SER A 384 8.42 -8.05 19.04
CA SER A 384 9.12 -8.75 17.94
C SER A 384 8.22 -9.72 17.20
N ALA A 385 7.29 -10.36 17.91
CA ALA A 385 6.29 -11.24 17.31
C ALA A 385 5.43 -10.50 16.28
N LEU A 386 5.05 -9.25 16.55
CA LEU A 386 4.24 -8.45 15.61
C LEU A 386 5.06 -7.99 14.40
N ALA A 387 6.35 -7.68 14.59
CA ALA A 387 7.22 -7.20 13.52
C ALA A 387 7.54 -8.28 12.48
N ASN A 388 8.13 -9.39 12.91
CA ASN A 388 8.67 -10.43 12.04
C ASN A 388 8.21 -11.84 12.41
N GLY A 389 7.32 -11.98 13.40
CA GLY A 389 6.86 -13.27 13.86
C GLY A 389 6.01 -14.02 12.83
N GLU A 390 5.98 -15.31 12.96
CA GLU A 390 5.09 -16.19 12.19
C GLU A 390 3.62 -15.91 12.54
N VAL A 391 2.74 -16.03 11.57
CA VAL A 391 1.28 -16.07 11.78
C VAL A 391 0.85 -17.52 11.88
N VAL A 392 0.25 -17.90 13.01
CA VAL A 392 -0.37 -19.20 13.23
C VAL A 392 -1.87 -18.99 13.41
N TRP A 393 -2.65 -19.39 12.43
CA TRP A 393 -4.11 -19.33 12.54
C TRP A 393 -4.60 -20.35 13.56
N LEU A 394 -5.47 -19.91 14.46
CA LEU A 394 -6.07 -20.72 15.48
C LEU A 394 -7.51 -21.09 15.06
N ASP A 395 -7.91 -22.32 15.33
CA ASP A 395 -9.29 -22.72 15.15
C ASP A 395 -10.12 -22.22 16.32
N ASN A 396 -11.35 -21.80 16.02
CA ASN A 396 -12.34 -21.37 16.99
C ASN A 396 -13.71 -21.93 16.61
N ASP A 397 -14.65 -21.91 17.57
CA ASP A 397 -16.01 -22.44 17.40
C ASP A 397 -16.96 -21.49 16.65
N GLN A 398 -16.48 -20.29 16.24
CA GLN A 398 -17.25 -19.26 15.51
C GLN A 398 -16.50 -18.77 14.26
N PRO A 399 -16.00 -19.66 13.35
CA PRO A 399 -15.07 -19.26 12.29
C PRO A 399 -15.65 -18.27 11.28
N ASP A 400 -16.99 -18.27 11.11
CA ASP A 400 -17.65 -17.38 10.16
C ASP A 400 -17.90 -15.98 10.74
N ALA A 401 -17.74 -15.81 12.05
CA ALA A 401 -18.00 -14.56 12.75
C ALA A 401 -16.77 -13.97 13.45
N ALA A 402 -15.71 -14.75 13.67
CA ALA A 402 -14.53 -14.31 14.39
C ALA A 402 -13.23 -14.79 13.73
N LEU A 403 -12.20 -13.94 13.83
CA LEU A 403 -10.82 -14.29 13.49
C LEU A 403 -10.05 -14.59 14.77
N SER A 404 -9.19 -15.62 14.71
CA SER A 404 -8.27 -15.97 15.80
C SER A 404 -6.92 -16.41 15.22
N PHE A 405 -5.85 -15.77 15.68
CA PHE A 405 -4.49 -16.10 15.26
C PHE A 405 -3.47 -15.75 16.33
N LEU A 406 -2.32 -16.39 16.25
CA LEU A 406 -1.15 -16.15 17.07
C LEU A 406 -0.03 -15.56 16.23
N ARG A 407 0.70 -14.61 16.78
CA ARG A 407 2.00 -14.17 16.26
C ARG A 407 3.08 -14.73 17.15
N ARG A 408 4.09 -15.37 16.56
CA ARG A 408 5.17 -16.05 17.30
C ARG A 408 6.55 -15.63 16.78
N ALA A 409 7.42 -15.22 17.71
CA ALA A 409 8.84 -14.98 17.45
C ALA A 409 9.67 -15.54 18.63
N GLY A 410 10.30 -16.69 18.43
CA GLY A 410 10.96 -17.41 19.52
C GLY A 410 9.96 -17.79 20.62
N SER A 411 10.21 -17.35 21.85
CA SER A 411 9.32 -17.56 23.00
C SER A 411 8.20 -16.53 23.11
N GLU A 412 8.26 -15.43 22.35
CA GLU A 412 7.24 -14.38 22.39
C GLU A 412 6.03 -14.80 21.57
N GLU A 413 4.86 -14.85 22.21
CA GLU A 413 3.59 -15.19 21.59
C GLU A 413 2.54 -14.11 21.92
N ILE A 414 1.88 -13.61 20.85
CA ILE A 414 0.79 -12.64 20.95
C ILE A 414 -0.43 -13.19 20.22
N VAL A 415 -1.53 -13.37 20.96
CA VAL A 415 -2.81 -13.82 20.41
C VAL A 415 -3.68 -12.61 20.05
N THR A 416 -4.40 -12.74 18.94
CA THR A 416 -5.48 -11.83 18.55
C THR A 416 -6.75 -12.63 18.29
N VAL A 417 -7.84 -12.21 18.91
CA VAL A 417 -9.19 -12.71 18.64
C VAL A 417 -10.08 -11.50 18.40
N ALA A 418 -10.76 -11.46 17.27
CA ALA A 418 -11.61 -10.32 16.89
C ALA A 418 -12.94 -10.81 16.31
N SER A 419 -14.06 -10.34 16.86
CA SER A 419 -15.38 -10.51 16.27
C SER A 419 -15.55 -9.56 15.08
N LEU A 420 -15.97 -10.08 13.94
CA LEU A 420 -16.37 -9.31 12.77
C LEU A 420 -17.90 -9.33 12.60
N SER A 421 -18.61 -9.73 13.65
CA SER A 421 -20.07 -9.80 13.71
C SER A 421 -20.65 -8.64 14.50
N ASN A 422 -21.80 -8.14 14.09
CA ASN A 422 -22.58 -7.13 14.80
C ASN A 422 -23.40 -7.69 15.97
N ARG A 423 -23.16 -8.95 16.37
CA ARG A 423 -23.81 -9.62 17.49
C ARG A 423 -22.80 -9.96 18.57
N LYS A 424 -23.28 -10.10 19.82
CA LYS A 424 -22.47 -10.69 20.91
C LYS A 424 -22.14 -12.14 20.56
N LEU A 425 -20.89 -12.53 20.81
CA LEU A 425 -20.38 -13.87 20.56
C LEU A 425 -19.70 -14.40 21.80
N LYS A 426 -19.83 -15.70 22.03
CA LYS A 426 -18.92 -16.45 22.88
C LYS A 426 -18.01 -17.26 21.97
N VAL A 427 -16.70 -17.00 22.03
CA VAL A 427 -15.70 -17.61 21.17
C VAL A 427 -14.79 -18.47 22.03
N GLN A 428 -14.63 -19.74 21.65
CA GLN A 428 -13.69 -20.67 22.26
C GLN A 428 -12.54 -20.93 21.30
N VAL A 429 -11.33 -20.71 21.77
CA VAL A 429 -10.09 -20.93 21.00
C VAL A 429 -9.24 -21.96 21.73
N GLU A 430 -8.75 -22.98 21.02
CA GLU A 430 -7.78 -23.94 21.56
C GLU A 430 -6.41 -23.27 21.65
N LEU A 431 -6.11 -22.75 22.84
CA LEU A 431 -4.89 -21.99 23.09
C LEU A 431 -4.30 -22.39 24.45
N PRO A 432 -3.13 -23.05 24.47
CA PRO A 432 -2.47 -23.42 25.72
C PRO A 432 -1.77 -22.20 26.34
N GLY A 433 -1.93 -22.06 27.65
CA GLY A 433 -1.28 -21.02 28.45
C GLY A 433 -2.21 -19.88 28.88
N LYS A 434 -1.62 -18.94 29.61
CA LYS A 434 -2.29 -17.73 30.05
C LYS A 434 -1.80 -16.54 29.24
N PHE A 435 -2.71 -15.62 28.90
CA PHE A 435 -2.40 -14.42 28.12
C PHE A 435 -2.80 -13.17 28.90
N ASN A 436 -1.84 -12.28 29.11
CA ASN A 436 -2.08 -10.96 29.70
C ASN A 436 -2.65 -10.04 28.63
N PRO A 437 -3.76 -9.33 28.90
CA PRO A 437 -4.32 -8.40 27.94
C PRO A 437 -3.34 -7.24 27.66
N LEU A 438 -3.11 -6.98 26.38
CA LEU A 438 -2.34 -5.82 25.89
C LEU A 438 -3.28 -4.69 25.50
N ILE A 439 -4.32 -5.03 24.73
CA ILE A 439 -5.40 -4.12 24.32
C ILE A 439 -6.65 -4.94 24.01
N PHE A 440 -7.80 -4.41 24.41
CA PHE A 440 -9.10 -5.05 24.15
C PHE A 440 -10.22 -4.02 24.17
N ASP A 441 -11.31 -4.33 23.49
CA ASP A 441 -12.59 -3.63 23.60
C ASP A 441 -13.73 -4.64 23.52
N GLY A 442 -14.71 -4.49 24.42
CA GLY A 442 -15.88 -5.37 24.47
C GLY A 442 -15.51 -6.86 24.57
N ALA A 443 -14.42 -7.20 25.26
CA ALA A 443 -13.95 -8.56 25.43
C ALA A 443 -13.73 -8.89 26.90
N LYS A 444 -14.27 -10.03 27.33
CA LYS A 444 -14.07 -10.54 28.71
C LYS A 444 -13.47 -11.94 28.60
N PRO A 445 -12.16 -12.09 28.88
CA PRO A 445 -11.52 -13.40 28.88
C PRO A 445 -11.93 -14.23 30.11
N SER A 446 -12.18 -15.52 29.88
CA SER A 446 -12.32 -16.51 30.93
C SER A 446 -11.50 -17.73 30.54
N ALA A 447 -10.80 -18.33 31.49
CA ALA A 447 -10.02 -19.54 31.25
C ALA A 447 -10.76 -20.75 31.86
N SER A 448 -10.97 -21.80 31.08
CA SER A 448 -11.38 -23.11 31.59
C SER A 448 -10.57 -24.21 30.89
N ALA A 449 -9.97 -25.10 31.70
CA ALA A 449 -9.38 -26.39 31.31
C ALA A 449 -8.83 -26.49 29.85
N GLY A 450 -7.78 -25.68 29.51
CA GLY A 450 -7.08 -25.77 28.22
C GLY A 450 -7.74 -25.03 27.07
N LYS A 451 -8.88 -24.37 27.26
CA LYS A 451 -9.54 -23.52 26.24
C LYS A 451 -9.58 -22.07 26.70
N PHE A 452 -9.21 -21.18 25.81
CA PHE A 452 -9.32 -19.74 26.00
C PHE A 452 -10.70 -19.29 25.49
N THR A 453 -11.57 -18.88 26.42
CA THR A 453 -12.94 -18.45 26.10
C THR A 453 -13.05 -16.94 26.23
N LEU A 454 -13.69 -16.31 25.26
CA LEU A 454 -13.97 -14.88 25.23
C LEU A 454 -15.46 -14.63 25.03
N ASP A 455 -16.07 -13.84 25.93
CA ASP A 455 -17.33 -13.21 25.65
C ASP A 455 -17.05 -11.90 24.95
N LEU A 456 -17.40 -11.80 23.67
CA LEU A 456 -17.17 -10.64 22.81
C LEU A 456 -18.49 -9.90 22.57
N ASP A 457 -18.48 -8.59 22.79
CA ASP A 457 -19.54 -7.73 22.28
C ASP A 457 -19.51 -7.68 20.72
N ALA A 458 -20.51 -7.05 20.11
CA ALA A 458 -20.50 -6.79 18.67
C ALA A 458 -19.18 -6.12 18.27
N CYS A 459 -18.45 -6.71 17.32
CA CYS A 459 -17.13 -6.28 16.88
C CYS A 459 -16.10 -6.09 18.02
N GLY A 460 -16.25 -6.86 19.12
CA GLY A 460 -15.27 -6.83 20.22
C GLY A 460 -13.97 -7.54 19.82
N TYR A 461 -12.87 -7.15 20.43
CA TYR A 461 -11.56 -7.76 20.16
C TYR A 461 -10.69 -7.86 21.41
N PHE A 462 -9.74 -8.78 21.36
CA PHE A 462 -8.74 -9.06 22.39
C PHE A 462 -7.39 -9.28 21.75
N VAL A 463 -6.38 -8.59 22.24
CA VAL A 463 -4.97 -8.85 21.93
C VAL A 463 -4.26 -9.11 23.26
N GLY A 464 -3.57 -10.23 23.37
CA GLY A 464 -2.90 -10.63 24.60
C GLY A 464 -1.53 -11.24 24.36
N LYS A 465 -0.60 -11.02 25.30
CA LYS A 465 0.75 -11.57 25.30
C LYS A 465 0.81 -12.75 26.28
N LYS A 466 1.41 -13.86 25.85
CA LYS A 466 1.63 -15.05 26.69
C LYS A 466 2.48 -14.72 27.91
N GLN A 467 2.09 -15.28 29.06
CA GLN A 467 2.84 -15.17 30.32
C GLN A 467 4.14 -15.95 30.26
#